data_7d2fe97b67ac313cf6a3bcaffd0def21
#
_entry.id   7d2fe97b67ac313cf6a3bcaffd0def21
#
_cell.length_a   1.000
_cell.length_b   1.000
_cell.length_c   1.000
_cell.angle_alpha   90.00
_cell.angle_beta   90.00
_cell.angle_gamma   90.00
#
_symmetry.space_group_name_H-M   'P 1'
#
loop_
_entity.id
_entity.type
_entity.pdbx_description
1 polymer ?
#
loop_
_entity_poly.entity_id
_entity_poly.type
_entity_poly.pdbx_seq_one_letter_code
_entity_poly.pdbx_strand_id
1 'polypeptide(L)'
;MQKFDLIVIGGGSGLNVATSAAQHGLTVAVVERERMGGTCLNRGCIPSKLLIHSSDVIETIKQAAKFGIVISGYAVEFQKIVQRVNDFTDHESEEIRSAFEGIKNPKLFSKECKFIGPKTIKLIDNPNHDDSEQNIIVGEKILIAAGTRPKIPSIAGLEETDYITSDEALRLKHQPATLTIIGGGYVACEMAHFFGALGTKINIIQIDDVLLPNEDEDISQNFTRVFSKKYNVFLGYETEYVSKINEDGSMKFFVQSKKKSESLELVSDQLLIAAGRIPNSDTLNLDKTNVGVDVKGNIKTNMYLETNINGIFALGDIVGRYLFKHSANHEAKYAYNNIIHHNNKIPVDYTAIPHAIFTSPQIAGVGFTEQKLKNQNQIQYVKSIYPYINTAMGKAIDDQDGFVKFLVDKESRKILGCHIIGDQASILIHEVLVAMMSDDKHSGTIDNIVRTIHIHPALSEVVLRAAAEF
;
A
#
# COMPACT_ATOMS: atom_id res chain seq x y z
N MET A 1 36.92 -2.42 -9.59
CA MET A 1 35.98 -3.08 -8.62
C MET A 1 36.08 -2.35 -7.29
N GLN A 2 34.95 -1.83 -6.75
CA GLN A 2 34.88 -1.15 -5.45
C GLN A 2 34.29 -2.08 -4.39
N LYS A 3 34.78 -1.98 -3.13
CA LYS A 3 34.32 -2.84 -2.02
C LYS A 3 33.60 -1.97 -0.96
N PHE A 4 32.55 -2.54 -0.37
CA PHE A 4 31.73 -1.92 0.67
C PHE A 4 31.41 -2.94 1.76
N ASP A 5 31.26 -2.47 3.01
CA ASP A 5 30.78 -3.32 4.11
C ASP A 5 29.30 -3.67 3.93
N LEU A 6 28.52 -2.72 3.37
CA LEU A 6 27.10 -2.90 3.07
C LEU A 6 26.73 -2.31 1.72
N ILE A 7 26.01 -3.07 0.91
CA ILE A 7 25.31 -2.56 -0.29
C ILE A 7 23.80 -2.62 -0.04
N VAL A 8 23.11 -1.50 -0.26
CA VAL A 8 21.65 -1.40 -0.19
C VAL A 8 21.10 -1.21 -1.60
N ILE A 9 20.23 -2.12 -2.04
CA ILE A 9 19.56 -2.05 -3.33
C ILE A 9 18.14 -1.51 -3.12
N GLY A 10 17.87 -0.31 -3.62
CA GLY A 10 16.59 0.38 -3.52
C GLY A 10 16.65 1.63 -2.64
N GLY A 11 16.13 2.75 -3.19
CA GLY A 11 16.10 4.09 -2.59
C GLY A 11 14.85 4.39 -1.74
N GLY A 12 14.18 3.35 -1.23
CA GLY A 12 13.00 3.47 -0.37
C GLY A 12 13.32 3.35 1.13
N SER A 13 12.71 2.37 1.83
CA SER A 13 12.96 2.12 3.27
C SER A 13 14.37 1.63 3.56
N GLY A 14 15.09 1.09 2.57
CA GLY A 14 16.50 0.72 2.67
C GLY A 14 17.41 1.90 3.02
N LEU A 15 17.04 3.14 2.67
CA LEU A 15 17.83 4.34 2.98
C LEU A 15 18.00 4.54 4.49
N ASN A 16 17.00 4.17 5.31
CA ASN A 16 17.11 4.23 6.76
C ASN A 16 18.24 3.33 7.28
N VAL A 17 18.37 2.13 6.70
CA VAL A 17 19.45 1.20 7.04
C VAL A 17 20.80 1.73 6.55
N ALA A 18 20.85 2.23 5.30
CA ALA A 18 22.09 2.78 4.71
C ALA A 18 22.65 3.92 5.54
N THR A 19 21.81 4.90 5.89
CA THR A 19 22.19 6.06 6.68
C THR A 19 22.68 5.65 8.08
N SER A 20 21.92 4.80 8.78
CA SER A 20 22.27 4.34 10.12
C SER A 20 23.56 3.50 10.13
N ALA A 21 23.76 2.63 9.11
CA ALA A 21 24.98 1.83 8.97
C ALA A 21 26.21 2.71 8.69
N ALA A 22 26.09 3.74 7.86
CA ALA A 22 27.16 4.69 7.61
C ALA A 22 27.52 5.51 8.85
N GLN A 23 26.53 5.94 9.63
CA GLN A 23 26.73 6.60 10.94
C GLN A 23 27.42 5.68 11.96
N HIS A 24 27.19 4.36 11.84
CA HIS A 24 27.90 3.36 12.66
C HIS A 24 29.33 3.09 12.21
N GLY A 25 29.78 3.71 11.11
CA GLY A 25 31.16 3.63 10.62
C GLY A 25 31.38 2.61 9.49
N LEU A 26 30.33 1.98 8.95
CA LEU A 26 30.45 1.10 7.79
C LEU A 26 30.61 1.91 6.49
N THR A 27 31.37 1.36 5.55
CA THR A 27 31.37 1.87 4.17
C THR A 27 30.15 1.34 3.46
N VAL A 28 29.26 2.24 3.00
CA VAL A 28 27.93 1.88 2.45
C VAL A 28 27.78 2.35 1.03
N ALA A 29 27.26 1.48 0.14
CA ALA A 29 26.75 1.84 -1.17
C ALA A 29 25.22 1.77 -1.19
N VAL A 30 24.59 2.74 -1.84
CA VAL A 30 23.17 2.71 -2.19
C VAL A 30 23.06 2.65 -3.69
N VAL A 31 22.27 1.72 -4.21
CA VAL A 31 21.98 1.59 -5.63
C VAL A 31 20.50 1.84 -5.87
N GLU A 32 20.16 2.89 -6.61
CA GLU A 32 18.78 3.22 -6.99
C GLU A 32 18.74 3.60 -8.48
N ARG A 33 17.89 2.94 -9.24
CA ARG A 33 17.76 3.15 -10.69
C ARG A 33 16.88 4.33 -11.08
N GLU A 34 16.02 4.77 -10.16
CA GLU A 34 15.00 5.77 -10.41
C GLU A 34 15.10 6.95 -9.42
N ARG A 35 13.97 7.57 -9.12
CA ARG A 35 13.89 8.69 -8.19
C ARG A 35 14.09 8.23 -6.75
N MET A 36 14.83 8.98 -5.96
CA MET A 36 15.03 8.71 -4.53
C MET A 36 13.72 8.81 -3.74
N GLY A 37 13.61 8.06 -2.63
CA GLY A 37 12.40 7.95 -1.81
C GLY A 37 11.52 6.73 -2.11
N GLY A 38 11.81 6.02 -3.23
CA GLY A 38 11.13 4.78 -3.64
C GLY A 38 9.66 4.98 -4.02
N THR A 39 8.92 3.89 -4.13
CA THR A 39 7.51 3.89 -4.57
C THR A 39 6.63 4.80 -3.72
N CYS A 40 6.79 4.80 -2.39
CA CYS A 40 5.91 5.54 -1.49
C CYS A 40 5.92 7.06 -1.76
N LEU A 41 7.08 7.66 -1.97
CA LEU A 41 7.21 9.10 -2.23
C LEU A 41 6.82 9.45 -3.67
N ASN A 42 7.23 8.63 -4.65
CA ASN A 42 7.19 9.05 -6.06
C ASN A 42 5.91 8.61 -6.78
N ARG A 43 5.32 7.45 -6.41
CA ARG A 43 4.21 6.81 -7.15
C ARG A 43 3.32 5.91 -6.27
N GLY A 44 3.18 6.25 -4.98
CA GLY A 44 2.42 5.44 -4.02
C GLY A 44 1.71 6.27 -2.97
N CYS A 45 2.07 6.02 -1.71
CA CYS A 45 1.34 6.51 -0.54
C CYS A 45 1.21 8.04 -0.48
N ILE A 46 2.31 8.77 -0.72
CA ILE A 46 2.32 10.22 -0.55
C ILE A 46 1.51 10.91 -1.65
N PRO A 47 1.80 10.72 -2.95
CA PRO A 47 1.02 11.37 -4.00
C PRO A 47 -0.45 10.96 -3.96
N SER A 48 -0.79 9.69 -3.70
CA SER A 48 -2.19 9.28 -3.65
C SER A 48 -2.96 9.98 -2.53
N LYS A 49 -2.41 10.12 -1.32
CA LYS A 49 -3.10 10.79 -0.20
C LYS A 49 -3.21 12.29 -0.38
N LEU A 50 -2.21 12.92 -1.00
CA LEU A 50 -2.29 14.33 -1.37
C LEU A 50 -3.39 14.61 -2.43
N LEU A 51 -3.59 13.69 -3.38
CA LEU A 51 -4.66 13.77 -4.37
C LEU A 51 -6.02 13.48 -3.73
N ILE A 52 -6.14 12.40 -2.95
CA ILE A 52 -7.36 11.95 -2.28
C ILE A 52 -7.91 13.04 -1.36
N HIS A 53 -7.06 13.80 -0.66
CA HIS A 53 -7.53 14.90 0.18
C HIS A 53 -8.38 15.92 -0.60
N SER A 54 -8.07 16.18 -1.88
CA SER A 54 -8.92 17.03 -2.72
C SER A 54 -10.29 16.41 -3.00
N SER A 55 -10.35 15.09 -3.10
CA SER A 55 -11.60 14.34 -3.25
C SER A 55 -12.43 14.34 -1.97
N ASP A 56 -11.80 14.25 -0.81
CA ASP A 56 -12.46 14.34 0.50
C ASP A 56 -13.11 15.71 0.70
N VAL A 57 -12.44 16.80 0.25
CA VAL A 57 -13.03 18.16 0.23
C VAL A 57 -14.28 18.17 -0.65
N ILE A 58 -14.25 17.59 -1.85
CA ILE A 58 -15.42 17.53 -2.74
C ILE A 58 -16.54 16.67 -2.13
N GLU A 59 -16.22 15.55 -1.49
CA GLU A 59 -17.23 14.74 -0.80
C GLU A 59 -17.88 15.53 0.35
N THR A 60 -17.12 16.32 1.10
CA THR A 60 -17.65 17.23 2.12
C THR A 60 -18.60 18.27 1.52
N ILE A 61 -18.22 18.88 0.39
CA ILE A 61 -19.05 19.83 -0.35
C ILE A 61 -20.38 19.19 -0.80
N LYS A 62 -20.32 17.99 -1.38
CA LYS A 62 -21.51 17.25 -1.83
C LYS A 62 -22.46 16.90 -0.68
N GLN A 63 -21.93 16.67 0.51
CA GLN A 63 -22.72 16.33 1.69
C GLN A 63 -23.23 17.55 2.47
N ALA A 64 -22.75 18.75 2.18
CA ALA A 64 -23.06 19.99 2.91
C ALA A 64 -24.57 20.25 3.07
N ALA A 65 -25.38 19.91 2.06
CA ALA A 65 -26.84 20.06 2.09
C ALA A 65 -27.53 19.25 3.20
N LYS A 66 -26.97 18.10 3.61
CA LYS A 66 -27.48 17.30 4.75
C LYS A 66 -27.41 18.08 6.06
N PHE A 67 -26.49 19.03 6.17
CA PHE A 67 -26.25 19.87 7.36
C PHE A 67 -26.83 21.28 7.22
N GLY A 68 -27.72 21.48 6.23
CA GLY A 68 -28.38 22.78 6.01
C GLY A 68 -27.51 23.84 5.31
N ILE A 69 -26.36 23.43 4.73
CA ILE A 69 -25.46 24.34 4.01
C ILE A 69 -25.71 24.19 2.51
N VAL A 70 -26.16 25.26 1.86
CA VAL A 70 -26.43 25.31 0.42
C VAL A 70 -25.19 25.85 -0.30
N ILE A 71 -24.63 25.07 -1.23
CA ILE A 71 -23.50 25.46 -2.07
C ILE A 71 -24.04 25.58 -3.50
N SER A 72 -24.02 26.78 -4.07
CA SER A 72 -24.59 27.07 -5.38
C SER A 72 -23.78 26.60 -6.56
N GLY A 73 -22.50 26.21 -6.34
CA GLY A 73 -21.62 25.64 -7.36
C GLY A 73 -20.15 25.62 -6.94
N TYR A 74 -19.38 24.76 -7.60
CA TYR A 74 -17.91 24.72 -7.50
C TYR A 74 -17.32 24.29 -8.84
N ALA A 75 -16.05 24.57 -9.04
CA ALA A 75 -15.28 24.09 -10.19
C ALA A 75 -14.07 23.28 -9.72
N VAL A 76 -13.74 22.24 -10.47
CA VAL A 76 -12.57 21.41 -10.22
C VAL A 76 -11.46 21.78 -11.20
N GLU A 77 -10.35 22.28 -10.70
CA GLU A 77 -9.16 22.56 -11.49
C GLU A 77 -8.20 21.35 -11.41
N PHE A 78 -8.57 20.25 -12.06
CA PHE A 78 -7.87 18.95 -11.99
C PHE A 78 -6.37 19.09 -12.20
N GLN A 79 -5.97 19.84 -13.22
CA GLN A 79 -4.56 20.05 -13.56
C GLN A 79 -3.79 20.71 -12.41
N LYS A 80 -4.38 21.67 -11.70
CA LYS A 80 -3.75 22.30 -10.53
C LYS A 80 -3.61 21.34 -9.36
N ILE A 81 -4.61 20.45 -9.15
CA ILE A 81 -4.55 19.43 -8.10
C ILE A 81 -3.35 18.50 -8.36
N VAL A 82 -3.23 17.97 -9.57
CA VAL A 82 -2.14 17.04 -9.94
C VAL A 82 -0.79 17.75 -9.94
N GLN A 83 -0.70 18.98 -10.47
CA GLN A 83 0.55 19.75 -10.51
C GLN A 83 1.09 20.01 -9.10
N ARG A 84 0.24 20.46 -8.16
CA ARG A 84 0.61 20.69 -6.76
C ARG A 84 1.26 19.44 -6.13
N VAL A 85 0.71 18.26 -6.43
CA VAL A 85 1.22 16.99 -5.88
C VAL A 85 2.54 16.59 -6.53
N ASN A 86 2.64 16.77 -7.85
CA ASN A 86 3.87 16.48 -8.59
C ASN A 86 5.02 17.39 -8.15
N ASP A 87 4.78 18.69 -8.04
CA ASP A 87 5.79 19.66 -7.59
C ASP A 87 6.34 19.28 -6.20
N PHE A 88 5.45 18.90 -5.28
CA PHE A 88 5.84 18.45 -3.95
C PHE A 88 6.69 17.15 -4.02
N THR A 89 6.20 16.11 -4.68
CA THR A 89 6.91 14.82 -4.70
C THR A 89 8.20 14.86 -5.47
N ASP A 90 8.28 15.68 -6.52
CA ASP A 90 9.49 15.86 -7.32
C ASP A 90 10.55 16.64 -6.52
N HIS A 91 10.13 17.68 -5.79
CA HIS A 91 11.00 18.43 -4.88
C HIS A 91 11.59 17.54 -3.78
N GLU A 92 10.74 16.82 -3.04
CA GLU A 92 11.19 15.93 -1.96
C GLU A 92 12.16 14.85 -2.45
N SER A 93 11.89 14.27 -3.63
CA SER A 93 12.77 13.27 -4.21
C SER A 93 14.15 13.84 -4.59
N GLU A 94 14.17 15.08 -5.11
CA GLU A 94 15.42 15.77 -5.45
C GLU A 94 16.21 16.21 -4.22
N GLU A 95 15.52 16.64 -3.16
CA GLU A 95 16.14 16.93 -1.86
C GLU A 95 16.87 15.69 -1.30
N ILE A 96 16.21 14.53 -1.34
CA ILE A 96 16.85 13.27 -0.91
C ILE A 96 18.05 12.94 -1.81
N ARG A 97 17.94 13.09 -3.13
CA ARG A 97 19.03 12.85 -4.06
C ARG A 97 20.23 13.75 -3.74
N SER A 98 20.00 15.06 -3.67
CA SER A 98 21.02 16.07 -3.40
C SER A 98 21.73 15.82 -2.06
N ALA A 99 20.97 15.41 -1.02
CA ALA A 99 21.54 15.05 0.27
C ALA A 99 22.50 13.85 0.17
N PHE A 100 22.16 12.83 -0.62
CA PHE A 100 23.02 11.66 -0.82
C PHE A 100 24.22 11.95 -1.74
N GLU A 101 24.07 12.79 -2.76
CA GLU A 101 25.17 13.20 -3.63
C GLU A 101 26.17 14.13 -2.92
N GLY A 102 25.69 14.91 -1.95
CA GLY A 102 26.51 15.81 -1.13
C GLY A 102 27.41 15.13 -0.10
N ILE A 103 27.25 13.82 0.13
CA ILE A 103 27.99 13.05 1.14
C ILE A 103 28.85 11.97 0.50
N LYS A 104 29.97 11.62 1.17
CA LYS A 104 30.86 10.56 0.69
C LYS A 104 30.40 9.16 1.09
N ASN A 105 29.65 9.04 2.17
CA ASN A 105 29.18 7.79 2.74
C ASN A 105 27.82 7.99 3.45
N PRO A 106 26.76 7.33 3.03
CA PRO A 106 26.67 6.32 1.95
C PRO A 106 26.97 6.88 0.56
N LYS A 107 27.64 6.08 -0.30
CA LYS A 107 27.86 6.42 -1.70
C LYS A 107 26.66 6.04 -2.55
N LEU A 108 26.06 7.01 -3.24
CA LEU A 108 24.93 6.78 -4.15
C LEU A 108 25.44 6.37 -5.55
N PHE A 109 24.79 5.35 -6.11
CA PHE A 109 24.86 4.93 -7.50
C PHE A 109 23.47 5.01 -8.12
N SER A 110 23.22 6.07 -8.91
CA SER A 110 21.96 6.28 -9.64
C SER A 110 21.95 5.42 -10.90
N LYS A 111 21.87 4.08 -10.74
CA LYS A 111 22.00 3.09 -11.81
C LYS A 111 21.11 1.87 -11.56
N GLU A 112 20.74 1.17 -12.62
CA GLU A 112 20.23 -0.19 -12.51
C GLU A 112 21.35 -1.15 -12.05
N CYS A 113 20.97 -2.27 -11.43
CA CYS A 113 21.97 -3.27 -11.03
C CYS A 113 21.45 -4.71 -11.18
N LYS A 114 22.40 -5.63 -11.38
CA LYS A 114 22.14 -7.06 -11.40
C LYS A 114 23.23 -7.82 -10.65
N PHE A 115 22.86 -8.90 -10.00
CA PHE A 115 23.83 -9.81 -9.42
C PHE A 115 24.59 -10.55 -10.53
N ILE A 116 25.90 -10.67 -10.36
CA ILE A 116 26.80 -11.51 -11.16
C ILE A 116 27.48 -12.62 -10.31
N GLY A 117 27.23 -12.61 -9.00
CA GLY A 117 27.66 -13.56 -7.99
C GLY A 117 27.01 -13.25 -6.66
N PRO A 118 27.14 -14.10 -5.63
CA PRO A 118 26.40 -13.96 -4.37
C PRO A 118 26.54 -12.60 -3.68
N LYS A 119 27.71 -11.99 -3.75
CA LYS A 119 28.00 -10.69 -3.13
C LYS A 119 28.57 -9.68 -4.12
N THR A 120 28.37 -9.93 -5.40
CA THR A 120 28.94 -9.12 -6.50
C THR A 120 27.82 -8.60 -7.39
N ILE A 121 27.81 -7.30 -7.58
CA ILE A 121 26.77 -6.59 -8.31
C ILE A 121 27.43 -5.84 -9.48
N LYS A 122 26.86 -5.99 -10.66
CA LYS A 122 27.16 -5.17 -11.85
C LYS A 122 26.19 -4.01 -11.88
N LEU A 123 26.70 -2.78 -11.94
CA LEU A 123 25.96 -1.56 -12.20
C LEU A 123 25.80 -1.38 -13.72
N ILE A 124 24.63 -0.98 -14.17
CA ILE A 124 24.27 -0.89 -15.58
C ILE A 124 23.99 0.58 -15.91
N ASP A 125 24.85 1.18 -16.77
CA ASP A 125 24.68 2.56 -17.24
C ASP A 125 23.76 2.66 -18.45
N ASN A 126 23.94 1.72 -19.40
CA ASN A 126 23.15 1.63 -20.62
C ASN A 126 23.00 0.16 -20.99
N PRO A 127 21.80 -0.37 -21.22
CA PRO A 127 21.60 -1.77 -21.57
C PRO A 127 22.36 -2.21 -22.83
N ASN A 128 22.83 -1.28 -23.66
CA ASN A 128 23.50 -1.55 -24.92
C ASN A 128 25.03 -1.40 -24.91
N HIS A 129 25.62 -0.91 -23.81
CA HIS A 129 27.07 -0.63 -23.77
C HIS A 129 27.57 -0.66 -22.33
N ASP A 130 28.01 -1.81 -21.80
CA ASP A 130 28.99 -1.79 -20.73
C ASP A 130 29.53 -3.15 -20.28
N ASP A 131 30.81 -3.40 -20.59
CA ASP A 131 31.60 -4.50 -20.02
C ASP A 131 32.78 -3.99 -19.15
N SER A 132 32.75 -2.75 -18.66
CA SER A 132 33.85 -2.22 -17.87
C SER A 132 33.85 -2.81 -16.45
N GLU A 133 35.02 -3.27 -15.97
CA GLU A 133 35.26 -3.70 -14.57
C GLU A 133 34.99 -2.57 -13.55
N GLN A 134 34.94 -1.33 -14.00
CA GLN A 134 34.68 -0.14 -13.16
C GLN A 134 33.25 -0.10 -12.62
N ASN A 135 32.31 -0.83 -13.27
CA ASN A 135 30.91 -0.91 -12.88
C ASN A 135 30.60 -2.12 -11.98
N ILE A 136 31.62 -2.76 -11.41
CA ILE A 136 31.43 -3.87 -10.46
C ILE A 136 31.67 -3.39 -9.04
N ILE A 137 30.70 -3.64 -8.16
CA ILE A 137 30.80 -3.40 -6.73
C ILE A 137 30.62 -4.73 -5.97
N VAL A 138 31.32 -4.86 -4.83
CA VAL A 138 31.26 -6.05 -3.96
C VAL A 138 30.91 -5.60 -2.55
N GLY A 139 29.91 -6.28 -1.95
CA GLY A 139 29.51 -6.04 -0.56
C GLY A 139 29.93 -7.22 0.34
N GLU A 140 30.37 -6.91 1.56
CA GLU A 140 30.45 -7.95 2.59
C GLU A 140 29.04 -8.41 2.98
N LYS A 141 28.12 -7.44 3.12
CA LYS A 141 26.68 -7.66 3.32
C LYS A 141 25.88 -6.94 2.24
N ILE A 142 24.69 -7.47 1.93
CA ILE A 142 23.78 -6.89 0.96
C ILE A 142 22.38 -6.85 1.55
N LEU A 143 21.70 -5.70 1.45
CA LEU A 143 20.29 -5.52 1.76
C LEU A 143 19.51 -5.30 0.47
N ILE A 144 18.59 -6.20 0.16
CA ILE A 144 17.69 -6.10 -0.99
C ILE A 144 16.38 -5.46 -0.55
N ALA A 145 16.15 -4.21 -0.95
CA ALA A 145 14.96 -3.42 -0.65
C ALA A 145 14.32 -2.84 -1.93
N ALA A 146 14.38 -3.61 -3.02
CA ALA A 146 14.00 -3.17 -4.37
C ALA A 146 12.48 -3.10 -4.62
N GLY A 147 11.65 -3.45 -3.63
CA GLY A 147 10.20 -3.28 -3.66
C GLY A 147 9.47 -4.09 -4.72
N THR A 148 8.34 -3.53 -5.17
CA THR A 148 7.42 -4.14 -6.14
C THR A 148 7.03 -3.15 -7.23
N ARG A 149 6.41 -3.64 -8.31
CA ARG A 149 5.81 -2.85 -9.40
C ARG A 149 4.37 -3.32 -9.69
N PRO A 150 3.53 -2.52 -10.40
CA PRO A 150 2.21 -2.96 -10.83
C PRO A 150 2.28 -4.29 -11.61
N LYS A 151 1.33 -5.19 -11.33
CA LYS A 151 1.14 -6.43 -12.09
C LYS A 151 0.28 -6.13 -13.31
N ILE A 152 0.80 -6.45 -14.49
CA ILE A 152 0.03 -6.39 -15.73
C ILE A 152 -0.49 -7.80 -16.01
N PRO A 153 -1.82 -8.01 -16.02
CA PRO A 153 -2.41 -9.30 -16.33
C PRO A 153 -2.28 -9.60 -17.82
N SER A 154 -2.24 -10.89 -18.17
CA SER A 154 -2.28 -11.32 -19.56
C SER A 154 -3.73 -11.25 -20.08
N ILE A 155 -4.08 -10.14 -20.71
CA ILE A 155 -5.38 -9.88 -21.33
C ILE A 155 -5.15 -9.69 -22.82
N ALA A 156 -5.94 -10.34 -23.66
CA ALA A 156 -5.80 -10.22 -25.11
C ALA A 156 -5.96 -8.75 -25.55
N GLY A 157 -5.04 -8.26 -26.38
CA GLY A 157 -5.03 -6.90 -26.93
C GLY A 157 -4.51 -5.81 -25.97
N LEU A 158 -4.27 -6.11 -24.69
CA LEU A 158 -3.84 -5.11 -23.70
C LEU A 158 -2.51 -4.45 -24.07
N GLU A 159 -1.53 -5.23 -24.54
CA GLU A 159 -0.19 -4.74 -24.92
C GLU A 159 -0.22 -3.75 -26.09
N GLU A 160 -1.29 -3.77 -26.90
CA GLU A 160 -1.50 -2.88 -28.04
C GLU A 160 -2.20 -1.57 -27.65
N THR A 161 -2.45 -1.37 -26.34
CA THR A 161 -3.16 -0.21 -25.83
C THR A 161 -2.25 0.67 -24.96
N ASP A 162 -2.60 1.95 -24.81
CA ASP A 162 -1.91 2.89 -23.89
C ASP A 162 -2.64 2.91 -22.54
N TYR A 163 -2.88 1.72 -21.95
CA TYR A 163 -3.41 1.64 -20.58
C TYR A 163 -2.47 2.34 -19.60
N ILE A 164 -3.01 2.75 -18.47
CA ILE A 164 -2.23 3.30 -17.37
C ILE A 164 -2.22 2.35 -16.18
N THR A 165 -1.20 2.47 -15.35
CA THR A 165 -1.14 1.90 -14.01
C THR A 165 -1.31 3.01 -12.96
N SER A 166 -1.18 2.67 -11.66
CA SER A 166 -1.14 3.68 -10.59
C SER A 166 -0.04 4.72 -10.81
N ASP A 167 1.06 4.34 -11.43
CA ASP A 167 2.22 5.21 -11.62
C ASP A 167 1.89 6.39 -12.54
N GLU A 168 1.21 6.13 -13.67
CA GLU A 168 0.75 7.14 -14.62
C GLU A 168 -0.51 7.87 -14.11
N ALA A 169 -1.42 7.15 -13.44
CA ALA A 169 -2.68 7.72 -12.94
C ALA A 169 -2.44 8.88 -11.96
N LEU A 170 -1.43 8.78 -11.11
CA LEU A 170 -1.04 9.82 -10.13
C LEU A 170 -0.47 11.09 -10.79
N ARG A 171 -0.11 11.03 -12.09
CA ARG A 171 0.51 12.12 -12.85
C ARG A 171 -0.31 12.53 -14.09
N LEU A 172 -1.54 12.05 -14.19
CA LEU A 172 -2.39 12.26 -15.35
C LEU A 172 -2.69 13.76 -15.53
N LYS A 173 -2.39 14.31 -16.70
CA LYS A 173 -2.54 15.75 -16.99
C LYS A 173 -3.99 16.18 -17.19
N HIS A 174 -4.83 15.29 -17.71
CA HIS A 174 -6.22 15.57 -18.03
C HIS A 174 -7.14 14.59 -17.32
N GLN A 175 -8.20 15.12 -16.74
CA GLN A 175 -9.21 14.28 -16.10
C GLN A 175 -10.00 13.53 -17.18
N PRO A 176 -10.06 12.20 -17.16
CA PRO A 176 -10.90 11.46 -18.08
C PRO A 176 -12.39 11.65 -17.70
N ALA A 177 -13.28 11.75 -18.70
CA ALA A 177 -14.71 11.78 -18.41
C ALA A 177 -15.21 10.41 -17.92
N THR A 178 -14.62 9.33 -18.46
CA THR A 178 -14.90 7.95 -18.04
C THR A 178 -13.60 7.17 -17.83
N LEU A 179 -13.55 6.39 -16.74
CA LEU A 179 -12.40 5.56 -16.37
C LEU A 179 -12.87 4.15 -16.06
N THR A 180 -12.35 3.16 -16.81
CA THR A 180 -12.50 1.75 -16.46
C THR A 180 -11.28 1.26 -15.69
N ILE A 181 -11.49 0.61 -14.55
CA ILE A 181 -10.46 0.10 -13.65
C ILE A 181 -10.57 -1.43 -13.62
N ILE A 182 -9.50 -2.12 -13.98
CA ILE A 182 -9.41 -3.58 -13.86
C ILE A 182 -8.73 -3.92 -12.55
N GLY A 183 -9.50 -4.54 -11.64
CA GLY A 183 -9.15 -4.89 -10.25
C GLY A 183 -10.03 -4.16 -9.23
N GLY A 184 -10.21 -4.77 -8.05
CA GLY A 184 -11.03 -4.24 -6.95
C GLY A 184 -10.26 -4.18 -5.61
N GLY A 185 -8.93 -4.10 -5.66
CA GLY A 185 -8.05 -3.96 -4.49
C GLY A 185 -7.88 -2.51 -4.04
N TYR A 186 -6.96 -2.28 -3.09
CA TYR A 186 -6.70 -0.97 -2.45
C TYR A 186 -6.45 0.15 -3.47
N VAL A 187 -5.54 -0.08 -4.43
CA VAL A 187 -5.20 0.91 -5.44
C VAL A 187 -6.40 1.25 -6.31
N ALA A 188 -7.16 0.23 -6.74
CA ALA A 188 -8.35 0.42 -7.55
C ALA A 188 -9.39 1.30 -6.84
N CYS A 189 -9.68 1.00 -5.57
CA CYS A 189 -10.69 1.72 -4.78
C CYS A 189 -10.25 3.15 -4.46
N GLU A 190 -8.97 3.37 -4.12
CA GLU A 190 -8.44 4.72 -3.88
C GLU A 190 -8.45 5.57 -5.15
N MET A 191 -8.09 5.01 -6.31
CA MET A 191 -8.16 5.73 -7.60
C MET A 191 -9.61 5.98 -8.03
N ALA A 192 -10.50 5.02 -7.82
CA ALA A 192 -11.92 5.21 -8.06
C ALA A 192 -12.49 6.35 -7.21
N HIS A 193 -12.12 6.43 -5.92
CA HIS A 193 -12.50 7.53 -5.04
C HIS A 193 -11.91 8.86 -5.53
N PHE A 194 -10.61 8.91 -5.86
CA PHE A 194 -9.96 10.12 -6.33
C PHE A 194 -10.65 10.69 -7.59
N PHE A 195 -10.69 9.92 -8.65
CA PHE A 195 -11.26 10.38 -9.93
C PHE A 195 -12.78 10.59 -9.86
N GLY A 196 -13.49 9.66 -9.19
CA GLY A 196 -14.95 9.67 -9.13
C GLY A 196 -15.51 10.81 -8.28
N ALA A 197 -14.87 11.16 -7.16
CA ALA A 197 -15.27 12.33 -6.36
C ALA A 197 -15.13 13.62 -7.17
N LEU A 198 -14.09 13.72 -8.00
CA LEU A 198 -13.86 14.88 -8.88
C LEU A 198 -14.76 14.93 -10.12
N GLY A 199 -15.59 13.88 -10.38
CA GLY A 199 -16.60 13.89 -11.44
C GLY A 199 -16.35 12.92 -12.60
N THR A 200 -15.28 12.13 -12.59
CA THR A 200 -15.07 11.05 -13.58
C THR A 200 -16.10 9.93 -13.35
N LYS A 201 -16.73 9.44 -14.42
CA LYS A 201 -17.57 8.25 -14.36
C LYS A 201 -16.70 7.01 -14.21
N ILE A 202 -16.87 6.28 -13.12
CA ILE A 202 -16.03 5.12 -12.78
C ILE A 202 -16.75 3.81 -13.09
N ASN A 203 -16.02 2.89 -13.75
CA ASN A 203 -16.37 1.48 -13.89
C ASN A 203 -15.27 0.65 -13.24
N ILE A 204 -15.60 -0.27 -12.33
CA ILE A 204 -14.67 -1.18 -11.69
C ILE A 204 -15.03 -2.60 -12.10
N ILE A 205 -14.07 -3.33 -12.68
CA ILE A 205 -14.23 -4.76 -13.02
C ILE A 205 -13.40 -5.57 -12.04
N GLN A 206 -14.07 -6.41 -11.25
CA GLN A 206 -13.43 -7.25 -10.23
C GLN A 206 -13.77 -8.71 -10.45
N ILE A 207 -12.77 -9.56 -10.41
CA ILE A 207 -12.90 -11.01 -10.60
C ILE A 207 -13.57 -11.69 -9.39
N ASP A 208 -13.36 -11.16 -8.20
CA ASP A 208 -14.01 -11.66 -6.97
C ASP A 208 -15.44 -11.12 -6.85
N ASP A 209 -16.24 -11.74 -5.99
CA ASP A 209 -17.64 -11.35 -5.74
C ASP A 209 -17.76 -10.14 -4.75
N VAL A 210 -16.63 -9.58 -4.29
CA VAL A 210 -16.56 -8.40 -3.44
C VAL A 210 -15.36 -7.52 -3.82
N LEU A 211 -15.42 -6.24 -3.50
CA LEU A 211 -14.26 -5.37 -3.45
C LEU A 211 -13.44 -5.66 -2.19
N LEU A 212 -12.12 -5.42 -2.26
CA LEU A 212 -11.20 -5.58 -1.12
C LEU A 212 -11.28 -6.98 -0.48
N PRO A 213 -11.13 -8.08 -1.25
CA PRO A 213 -11.38 -9.45 -0.77
C PRO A 213 -10.42 -9.91 0.34
N ASN A 214 -9.34 -9.18 0.59
CA ASN A 214 -8.37 -9.49 1.65
C ASN A 214 -8.74 -8.88 3.02
N GLU A 215 -9.72 -7.97 3.06
CA GLU A 215 -10.25 -7.39 4.29
C GLU A 215 -11.11 -8.39 5.08
N ASP A 216 -11.48 -8.01 6.30
CA ASP A 216 -12.49 -8.77 7.03
C ASP A 216 -13.80 -8.85 6.24
N GLU A 217 -14.48 -9.98 6.30
CA GLU A 217 -15.67 -10.25 5.46
C GLU A 217 -16.76 -9.20 5.64
N ASP A 218 -17.05 -8.80 6.89
CA ASP A 218 -18.07 -7.79 7.17
C ASP A 218 -17.66 -6.41 6.60
N ILE A 219 -16.36 -6.09 6.62
CA ILE A 219 -15.80 -4.87 6.02
C ILE A 219 -15.95 -4.90 4.50
N SER A 220 -15.48 -5.97 3.85
CA SER A 220 -15.53 -6.10 2.38
C SER A 220 -16.96 -6.02 1.84
N GLN A 221 -17.89 -6.72 2.49
CA GLN A 221 -19.31 -6.73 2.11
C GLN A 221 -19.93 -5.34 2.28
N ASN A 222 -19.72 -4.69 3.43
CA ASN A 222 -20.26 -3.36 3.69
C ASN A 222 -19.66 -2.31 2.74
N PHE A 223 -18.34 -2.34 2.56
CA PHE A 223 -17.67 -1.45 1.61
C PHE A 223 -18.19 -1.63 0.20
N THR A 224 -18.29 -2.86 -0.29
CA THR A 224 -18.83 -3.17 -1.62
C THR A 224 -20.23 -2.61 -1.80
N ARG A 225 -21.12 -2.80 -0.80
CA ARG A 225 -22.48 -2.27 -0.81
C ARG A 225 -22.52 -0.74 -0.91
N VAL A 226 -21.67 -0.04 -0.12
CA VAL A 226 -21.61 1.42 -0.09
C VAL A 226 -20.99 1.97 -1.37
N PHE A 227 -19.89 1.37 -1.82
CA PHE A 227 -19.12 1.83 -2.96
C PHE A 227 -19.88 1.63 -4.28
N SER A 228 -20.66 0.54 -4.40
CA SER A 228 -21.53 0.29 -5.55
C SER A 228 -22.71 1.26 -5.70
N LYS A 229 -23.04 2.03 -4.64
CA LYS A 229 -24.01 3.13 -4.74
C LYS A 229 -23.40 4.38 -5.40
N LYS A 230 -22.08 4.53 -5.34
CA LYS A 230 -21.35 5.68 -5.89
C LYS A 230 -20.84 5.43 -7.32
N TYR A 231 -20.42 4.19 -7.60
CA TYR A 231 -19.70 3.82 -8.84
C TYR A 231 -20.30 2.57 -9.48
N ASN A 232 -20.06 2.40 -10.76
CA ASN A 232 -20.43 1.14 -11.45
C ASN A 232 -19.42 0.06 -11.07
N VAL A 233 -19.87 -0.94 -10.32
CA VAL A 233 -19.03 -2.06 -9.85
C VAL A 233 -19.55 -3.37 -10.47
N PHE A 234 -18.69 -4.05 -11.20
CA PHE A 234 -18.98 -5.32 -11.87
C PHE A 234 -18.17 -6.41 -11.18
N LEU A 235 -18.84 -7.22 -10.36
CA LEU A 235 -18.24 -8.27 -9.52
C LEU A 235 -18.34 -9.65 -10.16
N GLY A 236 -17.31 -10.46 -10.01
CA GLY A 236 -17.23 -11.79 -10.58
C GLY A 236 -16.97 -11.79 -12.09
N TYR A 237 -16.51 -10.67 -12.65
CA TYR A 237 -16.18 -10.56 -14.08
C TYR A 237 -14.66 -10.66 -14.30
N GLU A 238 -14.27 -11.55 -15.19
CA GLU A 238 -12.91 -11.66 -15.70
C GLU A 238 -12.78 -10.91 -17.03
N THR A 239 -11.79 -10.03 -17.14
CA THR A 239 -11.54 -9.31 -18.41
C THR A 239 -10.82 -10.22 -19.39
N GLU A 240 -11.41 -10.45 -20.56
CA GLU A 240 -10.90 -11.34 -21.60
C GLU A 240 -10.17 -10.58 -22.73
N TYR A 241 -10.66 -9.39 -23.08
CA TYR A 241 -10.15 -8.64 -24.23
C TYR A 241 -10.22 -7.13 -24.01
N VAL A 242 -9.22 -6.44 -24.54
CA VAL A 242 -9.13 -4.97 -24.55
C VAL A 242 -8.67 -4.51 -25.94
N SER A 243 -9.22 -3.42 -26.43
CA SER A 243 -8.73 -2.75 -27.65
C SER A 243 -8.94 -1.25 -27.58
N LYS A 244 -8.26 -0.53 -28.49
CA LYS A 244 -8.60 0.86 -28.81
C LYS A 244 -9.62 0.90 -29.92
N ILE A 245 -10.61 1.77 -29.79
CA ILE A 245 -11.62 2.05 -30.79
C ILE A 245 -11.70 3.55 -31.06
N ASN A 246 -12.13 3.92 -32.23
CA ASN A 246 -12.46 5.31 -32.55
C ASN A 246 -13.96 5.49 -32.42
N GLU A 247 -14.40 6.35 -31.53
CA GLU A 247 -15.80 6.70 -31.32
C GLU A 247 -15.92 8.23 -31.35
N ASP A 248 -16.75 8.74 -32.22
CA ASP A 248 -17.02 10.18 -32.40
C ASP A 248 -15.74 11.04 -32.57
N GLY A 249 -14.73 10.48 -33.28
CA GLY A 249 -13.44 11.16 -33.51
C GLY A 249 -12.45 11.14 -32.35
N SER A 250 -12.79 10.46 -31.24
CA SER A 250 -11.91 10.26 -30.07
C SER A 250 -11.49 8.80 -29.94
N MET A 251 -10.22 8.57 -29.56
CA MET A 251 -9.75 7.22 -29.22
C MET A 251 -10.23 6.85 -27.83
N LYS A 252 -10.88 5.70 -27.72
CA LYS A 252 -11.39 5.15 -26.46
C LYS A 252 -10.92 3.72 -26.24
N PHE A 253 -11.04 3.24 -25.00
CA PHE A 253 -10.77 1.85 -24.64
C PHE A 253 -12.08 1.06 -24.65
N PHE A 254 -12.09 -0.01 -25.43
CA PHE A 254 -13.13 -1.03 -25.38
C PHE A 254 -12.64 -2.18 -24.51
N VAL A 255 -13.46 -2.62 -23.55
CA VAL A 255 -13.16 -3.69 -22.60
C VAL A 255 -14.27 -4.71 -22.63
N GLN A 256 -13.93 -5.97 -22.91
CA GLN A 256 -14.84 -7.10 -22.86
C GLN A 256 -14.47 -7.99 -21.66
N SER A 257 -15.48 -8.30 -20.85
CA SER A 257 -15.35 -9.15 -19.66
C SER A 257 -16.47 -10.16 -19.61
N LYS A 258 -16.26 -11.26 -18.87
CA LYS A 258 -17.21 -12.36 -18.79
C LYS A 258 -17.40 -12.84 -17.37
N LYS A 259 -18.66 -13.14 -17.03
CA LYS A 259 -19.04 -13.82 -15.80
C LYS A 259 -19.95 -15.00 -16.16
N LYS A 260 -19.44 -16.24 -16.10
CA LYS A 260 -20.17 -17.45 -16.54
C LYS A 260 -20.68 -17.30 -17.97
N SER A 261 -22.01 -17.14 -18.17
CA SER A 261 -22.64 -16.95 -19.48
C SER A 261 -22.96 -15.48 -19.80
N GLU A 262 -22.66 -14.54 -18.89
CA GLU A 262 -22.93 -13.12 -19.09
C GLU A 262 -21.72 -12.42 -19.69
N SER A 263 -21.91 -11.62 -20.75
CA SER A 263 -20.88 -10.76 -21.33
C SER A 263 -21.09 -9.33 -20.87
N LEU A 264 -20.00 -8.64 -20.55
CA LEU A 264 -19.96 -7.23 -20.22
C LEU A 264 -19.05 -6.51 -21.21
N GLU A 265 -19.58 -5.48 -21.85
CA GLU A 265 -18.82 -4.62 -22.76
C GLU A 265 -18.87 -3.18 -22.24
N LEU A 266 -17.71 -2.56 -22.12
CA LEU A 266 -17.56 -1.18 -21.62
C LEU A 266 -16.67 -0.38 -22.56
N VAL A 267 -17.02 0.90 -22.71
CA VAL A 267 -16.20 1.89 -23.42
C VAL A 267 -15.85 3.01 -22.46
N SER A 268 -14.59 3.45 -22.46
CA SER A 268 -14.11 4.53 -21.59
C SER A 268 -12.98 5.33 -22.21
N ASP A 269 -12.79 6.57 -21.73
CA ASP A 269 -11.72 7.45 -22.22
C ASP A 269 -10.35 6.99 -21.72
N GLN A 270 -10.31 6.28 -20.57
CA GLN A 270 -9.07 5.76 -20.01
C GLN A 270 -9.26 4.38 -19.37
N LEU A 271 -8.20 3.58 -19.40
CA LEU A 271 -8.13 2.25 -18.80
C LEU A 271 -7.01 2.20 -17.77
N LEU A 272 -7.35 1.89 -16.51
CA LEU A 272 -6.43 1.71 -15.40
C LEU A 272 -6.30 0.23 -15.03
N ILE A 273 -5.07 -0.27 -15.04
CA ILE A 273 -4.75 -1.61 -14.55
C ILE A 273 -4.31 -1.54 -13.09
N ALA A 274 -5.12 -2.11 -12.20
CA ALA A 274 -4.89 -2.19 -10.76
C ALA A 274 -5.05 -3.62 -10.23
N ALA A 275 -4.55 -4.62 -10.98
CA ALA A 275 -4.72 -6.06 -10.76
C ALA A 275 -3.67 -6.68 -9.81
N GLY A 276 -3.07 -5.88 -8.94
CA GLY A 276 -2.09 -6.31 -7.94
C GLY A 276 -0.67 -5.81 -8.21
N ARG A 277 0.30 -6.37 -7.46
CA ARG A 277 1.72 -6.03 -7.55
C ARG A 277 2.58 -7.27 -7.63
N ILE A 278 3.75 -7.16 -8.27
CA ILE A 278 4.77 -8.23 -8.35
C ILE A 278 6.11 -7.72 -7.82
N PRO A 279 6.90 -8.58 -7.13
CA PRO A 279 8.22 -8.20 -6.62
C PRO A 279 9.21 -7.94 -7.76
N ASN A 280 10.16 -7.02 -7.54
CA ASN A 280 11.23 -6.70 -8.50
C ASN A 280 12.41 -7.69 -8.44
N SER A 281 12.27 -8.83 -7.81
CA SER A 281 13.28 -9.87 -7.68
C SER A 281 13.73 -10.45 -9.03
N ASP A 282 12.82 -10.54 -9.99
CA ASP A 282 13.08 -11.00 -11.36
C ASP A 282 14.01 -10.06 -12.15
N THR A 283 14.11 -8.79 -11.76
CA THR A 283 15.01 -7.81 -12.42
C THR A 283 16.44 -7.88 -11.89
N LEU A 284 16.68 -8.57 -10.77
CA LEU A 284 17.97 -8.55 -10.06
C LEU A 284 18.92 -9.70 -10.43
N ASN A 285 18.50 -10.64 -11.25
CA ASN A 285 19.31 -11.81 -11.63
C ASN A 285 19.69 -12.70 -10.41
N LEU A 286 18.71 -12.98 -9.53
CA LEU A 286 18.93 -13.68 -8.25
C LEU A 286 19.42 -15.14 -8.40
N ASP A 287 19.26 -15.76 -9.56
CA ASP A 287 19.80 -17.06 -9.89
C ASP A 287 21.33 -17.13 -9.73
N LYS A 288 22.05 -16.00 -9.94
CA LYS A 288 23.50 -15.90 -9.69
C LYS A 288 23.88 -15.88 -8.21
N THR A 289 22.91 -15.75 -7.32
CA THR A 289 23.14 -15.70 -5.87
C THR A 289 22.69 -16.95 -5.14
N ASN A 290 21.81 -17.76 -5.72
CA ASN A 290 21.04 -18.82 -5.08
C ASN A 290 20.12 -18.33 -3.93
N VAL A 291 19.76 -17.06 -3.90
CA VAL A 291 18.73 -16.51 -2.97
C VAL A 291 17.39 -17.14 -3.31
N GLY A 292 16.74 -17.73 -2.30
CA GLY A 292 15.45 -18.40 -2.46
C GLY A 292 14.30 -17.41 -2.63
N VAL A 293 13.44 -17.68 -3.62
CA VAL A 293 12.17 -16.98 -3.84
C VAL A 293 11.00 -17.94 -3.71
N ASP A 294 9.80 -17.43 -3.44
CA ASP A 294 8.56 -18.21 -3.48
C ASP A 294 7.97 -18.29 -4.91
N VAL A 295 6.84 -18.96 -5.05
CA VAL A 295 6.15 -19.10 -6.35
C VAL A 295 5.62 -17.80 -6.94
N LYS A 296 5.53 -16.73 -6.12
CA LYS A 296 5.14 -15.38 -6.54
C LYS A 296 6.36 -14.48 -6.83
N GLY A 297 7.58 -15.02 -6.64
CA GLY A 297 8.82 -14.27 -6.79
C GLY A 297 9.25 -13.48 -5.54
N ASN A 298 8.54 -13.55 -4.41
CA ASN A 298 8.96 -12.89 -3.19
C ASN A 298 10.23 -13.52 -2.61
N ILE A 299 11.17 -12.70 -2.16
CA ILE A 299 12.40 -13.19 -1.52
C ILE A 299 12.05 -13.82 -0.16
N LYS A 300 12.46 -15.07 0.04
CA LYS A 300 12.26 -15.77 1.31
C LYS A 300 13.25 -15.28 2.36
N THR A 301 12.73 -14.87 3.52
CA THR A 301 13.53 -14.48 4.69
C THR A 301 13.09 -15.23 5.94
N ASN A 302 14.02 -15.38 6.88
CA ASN A 302 13.70 -15.79 8.24
C ASN A 302 13.13 -14.60 9.05
N MET A 303 12.89 -14.82 10.35
CA MET A 303 12.37 -13.78 11.27
C MET A 303 13.38 -12.65 11.54
N TYR A 304 14.63 -12.79 11.15
CA TYR A 304 15.69 -11.79 11.27
C TYR A 304 15.94 -11.03 9.97
N LEU A 305 15.08 -11.21 8.95
CA LEU A 305 15.19 -10.65 7.59
C LEU A 305 16.40 -11.17 6.79
N GLU A 306 17.00 -12.30 7.21
CA GLU A 306 18.06 -12.96 6.47
C GLU A 306 17.49 -13.89 5.41
N THR A 307 18.12 -13.90 4.24
CA THR A 307 17.86 -14.92 3.22
C THR A 307 18.57 -16.23 3.57
N ASN A 308 18.42 -17.25 2.72
CA ASN A 308 19.19 -18.49 2.84
C ASN A 308 20.69 -18.31 2.52
N ILE A 309 21.14 -17.16 2.05
CA ILE A 309 22.53 -16.84 1.74
C ILE A 309 23.11 -15.93 2.81
N ASN A 310 24.15 -16.39 3.49
CA ASN A 310 24.78 -15.64 4.58
C ASN A 310 25.26 -14.25 4.13
N GLY A 311 24.83 -13.22 4.88
CA GLY A 311 25.15 -11.83 4.63
C GLY A 311 24.26 -11.16 3.57
N ILE A 312 23.23 -11.85 3.06
CA ILE A 312 22.22 -11.25 2.20
C ILE A 312 20.89 -11.18 2.98
N PHE A 313 20.37 -9.95 3.10
CA PHE A 313 19.13 -9.60 3.78
C PHE A 313 18.11 -9.06 2.77
N ALA A 314 16.82 -9.13 3.10
CA ALA A 314 15.78 -8.46 2.33
C ALA A 314 14.68 -7.92 3.24
N LEU A 315 14.06 -6.78 2.84
CA LEU A 315 12.96 -6.16 3.56
C LEU A 315 11.96 -5.46 2.63
N GLY A 316 10.79 -5.19 3.18
CA GLY A 316 9.72 -4.46 2.52
C GLY A 316 8.97 -5.30 1.50
N ASP A 317 8.35 -4.63 0.53
CA ASP A 317 7.42 -5.26 -0.42
C ASP A 317 8.01 -6.45 -1.18
N ILE A 318 9.33 -6.47 -1.41
CA ILE A 318 10.00 -7.56 -2.13
C ILE A 318 9.97 -8.90 -1.38
N VAL A 319 9.73 -8.86 -0.05
CA VAL A 319 9.54 -10.05 0.80
C VAL A 319 8.09 -10.54 0.75
N GLY A 320 7.14 -9.66 0.39
CA GLY A 320 5.74 -10.03 0.18
C GLY A 320 4.92 -10.28 1.45
N ARG A 321 5.43 -9.98 2.64
CA ARG A 321 4.70 -10.19 3.91
C ARG A 321 3.66 -9.11 4.16
N TYR A 322 4.08 -7.84 4.13
CA TYR A 322 3.22 -6.66 4.22
C TYR A 322 3.67 -5.63 3.18
N LEU A 323 2.74 -5.18 2.33
CA LEU A 323 3.03 -4.25 1.23
C LEU A 323 2.74 -2.79 1.65
N PHE A 324 3.27 -2.39 2.82
CA PHE A 324 3.06 -1.06 3.39
C PHE A 324 4.37 -0.38 3.76
N LYS A 325 4.44 0.94 3.53
CA LYS A 325 5.65 1.74 3.86
C LYS A 325 6.02 1.66 5.34
N HIS A 326 5.03 1.72 6.24
CA HIS A 326 5.27 1.68 7.67
C HIS A 326 5.79 0.30 8.14
N SER A 327 5.33 -0.80 7.54
CA SER A 327 5.91 -2.13 7.82
C SER A 327 7.34 -2.25 7.29
N ALA A 328 7.64 -1.74 6.08
CA ALA A 328 9.00 -1.71 5.57
C ALA A 328 9.93 -0.83 6.42
N ASN A 329 9.44 0.30 6.95
CA ASN A 329 10.19 1.14 7.89
C ASN A 329 10.40 0.45 9.25
N HIS A 330 9.41 -0.32 9.71
CA HIS A 330 9.53 -1.16 10.90
C HIS A 330 10.61 -2.23 10.70
N GLU A 331 10.52 -2.99 9.61
CA GLU A 331 11.54 -3.98 9.23
C GLU A 331 12.94 -3.38 9.11
N ALA A 332 13.07 -2.15 8.61
CA ALA A 332 14.36 -1.47 8.45
C ALA A 332 15.10 -1.29 9.79
N LYS A 333 14.38 -1.05 10.91
CA LYS A 333 14.98 -0.95 12.25
C LYS A 333 15.61 -2.28 12.68
N TYR A 334 14.91 -3.38 12.44
CA TYR A 334 15.40 -4.73 12.76
C TYR A 334 16.53 -5.16 11.81
N ALA A 335 16.40 -4.86 10.52
CA ALA A 335 17.43 -5.15 9.53
C ALA A 335 18.74 -4.45 9.89
N TYR A 336 18.68 -3.16 10.26
CA TYR A 336 19.85 -2.43 10.75
C TYR A 336 20.50 -3.11 11.95
N ASN A 337 19.70 -3.42 12.99
CA ASN A 337 20.20 -4.11 14.17
C ASN A 337 20.86 -5.45 13.82
N ASN A 338 20.20 -6.26 13.00
CA ASN A 338 20.66 -7.62 12.67
C ASN A 338 21.87 -7.63 11.71
N ILE A 339 22.01 -6.59 10.91
CA ILE A 339 23.19 -6.36 10.06
C ILE A 339 24.40 -5.98 10.92
N ILE A 340 24.24 -5.07 11.90
CA ILE A 340 25.33 -4.58 12.74
C ILE A 340 25.67 -5.57 13.86
N HIS A 341 24.67 -6.07 14.57
CA HIS A 341 24.82 -6.93 15.74
C HIS A 341 24.54 -8.40 15.44
N HIS A 342 25.29 -8.97 14.47
CA HIS A 342 25.07 -10.35 13.97
C HIS A 342 25.10 -11.45 15.04
N ASN A 343 25.73 -11.21 16.20
CA ASN A 343 25.74 -12.13 17.35
C ASN A 343 24.57 -11.92 18.33
N ASN A 344 23.81 -10.84 18.18
CA ASN A 344 22.67 -10.49 19.04
C ASN A 344 21.49 -10.01 18.18
N LYS A 345 20.99 -10.89 17.32
CA LYS A 345 19.89 -10.60 16.42
C LYS A 345 18.56 -10.55 17.15
N ILE A 346 17.70 -9.65 16.71
CA ILE A 346 16.33 -9.48 17.22
C ILE A 346 15.33 -9.89 16.15
N PRO A 347 14.40 -10.84 16.45
CA PRO A 347 13.35 -11.19 15.51
C PRO A 347 12.40 -10.01 15.31
N VAL A 348 11.91 -9.83 14.07
CA VAL A 348 10.92 -8.77 13.79
C VAL A 348 9.63 -9.08 14.50
N ASP A 349 9.13 -8.11 15.25
CA ASP A 349 7.81 -8.18 15.87
C ASP A 349 6.74 -7.68 14.88
N TYR A 350 5.84 -8.59 14.48
CA TYR A 350 4.71 -8.31 13.59
C TYR A 350 3.36 -8.34 14.30
N THR A 351 3.33 -8.25 15.61
CA THR A 351 2.12 -8.41 16.43
C THR A 351 1.00 -7.44 16.02
N ALA A 352 1.33 -6.20 15.73
CA ALA A 352 0.35 -5.15 15.45
C ALA A 352 0.73 -4.32 14.22
N ILE A 353 0.72 -4.93 13.05
CA ILE A 353 0.93 -4.22 11.78
C ILE A 353 -0.42 -3.75 11.24
N PRO A 354 -0.70 -2.43 11.23
CA PRO A 354 -1.95 -1.90 10.73
C PRO A 354 -1.95 -1.75 9.22
N HIS A 355 -3.14 -1.55 8.67
CA HIS A 355 -3.34 -1.05 7.32
C HIS A 355 -4.51 -0.07 7.28
N ALA A 356 -4.54 0.77 6.25
CA ALA A 356 -5.65 1.67 5.98
C ALA A 356 -5.85 1.87 4.48
N ILE A 357 -7.11 2.09 4.08
CA ILE A 357 -7.53 2.40 2.71
C ILE A 357 -8.24 3.75 2.76
N PHE A 358 -7.73 4.68 1.98
CA PHE A 358 -8.17 6.07 1.99
C PHE A 358 -9.24 6.31 0.92
N THR A 359 -10.42 5.82 1.21
CA THR A 359 -11.64 5.99 0.41
C THR A 359 -12.70 6.72 1.23
N SER A 360 -13.88 6.91 0.70
CA SER A 360 -15.06 7.36 1.44
C SER A 360 -16.17 6.31 1.31
N PRO A 361 -16.42 5.50 2.38
CA PRO A 361 -15.80 5.51 3.73
C PRO A 361 -14.35 5.03 3.73
N GLN A 362 -13.56 5.47 4.76
CA GLN A 362 -12.23 4.93 5.02
C GLN A 362 -12.32 3.53 5.63
N ILE A 363 -11.25 2.74 5.46
CA ILE A 363 -11.11 1.45 6.14
C ILE A 363 -9.76 1.44 6.87
N ALA A 364 -9.72 0.83 8.05
CA ALA A 364 -8.50 0.48 8.73
C ALA A 364 -8.64 -0.86 9.46
N GLY A 365 -7.52 -1.57 9.58
CA GLY A 365 -7.52 -2.85 10.29
C GLY A 365 -6.16 -3.21 10.86
N VAL A 366 -6.18 -4.12 11.84
CA VAL A 366 -5.02 -4.74 12.46
C VAL A 366 -5.37 -6.15 12.92
N GLY A 367 -4.39 -7.05 12.88
CA GLY A 367 -4.53 -8.42 13.37
C GLY A 367 -5.25 -9.38 12.41
N PHE A 368 -5.92 -10.37 12.99
CA PHE A 368 -6.65 -11.40 12.23
C PHE A 368 -7.99 -10.89 11.72
N THR A 369 -8.36 -11.28 10.52
CA THR A 369 -9.74 -11.21 10.06
C THR A 369 -10.56 -12.38 10.62
N GLU A 370 -11.88 -12.26 10.71
CA GLU A 370 -12.73 -13.32 11.26
C GLU A 370 -12.62 -14.62 10.44
N GLN A 371 -12.57 -14.51 9.10
CA GLN A 371 -12.42 -15.69 8.24
C GLN A 371 -11.06 -16.39 8.44
N LYS A 372 -9.98 -15.67 8.77
CA LYS A 372 -8.70 -16.29 9.14
C LYS A 372 -8.80 -17.03 10.47
N LEU A 373 -9.49 -16.48 11.48
CA LEU A 373 -9.70 -17.14 12.77
C LEU A 373 -10.59 -18.38 12.62
N LYS A 374 -11.66 -18.33 11.83
CA LYS A 374 -12.51 -19.48 11.53
C LYS A 374 -11.72 -20.67 10.94
N ASN A 375 -10.69 -20.37 10.15
CA ASN A 375 -9.82 -21.40 9.57
C ASN A 375 -8.74 -21.93 10.54
N GLN A 376 -8.56 -21.27 11.71
CA GLN A 376 -7.65 -21.68 12.77
C GLN A 376 -8.46 -22.30 13.93
N ASN A 377 -8.90 -23.55 13.79
CA ASN A 377 -9.83 -24.26 14.69
C ASN A 377 -9.43 -24.30 16.18
N GLN A 378 -8.27 -23.78 16.57
CA GLN A 378 -7.75 -23.82 17.95
C GLN A 378 -7.97 -22.51 18.73
N ILE A 379 -8.32 -21.40 18.07
CA ILE A 379 -8.49 -20.10 18.72
C ILE A 379 -9.98 -19.88 19.00
N GLN A 380 -10.35 -19.83 20.30
CA GLN A 380 -11.69 -19.47 20.73
C GLN A 380 -11.78 -17.94 20.83
N TYR A 381 -12.66 -17.33 20.05
CA TYR A 381 -12.84 -15.87 20.04
C TYR A 381 -14.30 -15.49 20.23
N VAL A 382 -14.49 -14.26 20.69
CA VAL A 382 -15.77 -13.54 20.71
C VAL A 382 -15.63 -12.28 19.85
N LYS A 383 -16.74 -11.78 19.31
CA LYS A 383 -16.74 -10.57 18.46
C LYS A 383 -17.78 -9.57 18.94
N SER A 384 -17.47 -8.29 18.70
CA SER A 384 -18.43 -7.19 18.78
C SER A 384 -18.45 -6.41 17.47
N ILE A 385 -19.56 -5.79 17.15
CA ILE A 385 -19.72 -4.84 16.03
C ILE A 385 -20.54 -3.66 16.55
N TYR A 386 -19.96 -2.47 16.57
CA TYR A 386 -20.64 -1.27 17.05
C TYR A 386 -20.72 -0.20 15.96
N PRO A 387 -21.94 0.19 15.53
CA PRO A 387 -22.14 1.19 14.48
C PRO A 387 -21.82 2.61 14.95
N TYR A 388 -21.23 3.43 14.05
CA TYR A 388 -20.94 4.84 14.31
C TYR A 388 -22.19 5.63 14.68
N ILE A 389 -23.28 5.39 13.97
CA ILE A 389 -24.56 6.09 14.19
C ILE A 389 -25.12 5.95 15.62
N ASN A 390 -24.65 4.99 16.38
CA ASN A 390 -25.04 4.77 17.77
C ASN A 390 -24.27 5.68 18.77
N THR A 391 -23.30 6.48 18.29
CA THR A 391 -22.60 7.49 19.07
C THR A 391 -23.10 8.91 18.76
N ALA A 392 -22.87 9.85 19.68
CA ALA A 392 -23.25 11.25 19.46
C ALA A 392 -22.53 11.88 18.26
N MET A 393 -21.21 11.60 18.14
CA MET A 393 -20.42 12.12 17.00
C MET A 393 -20.78 11.41 15.69
N GLY A 394 -21.04 10.11 15.71
CA GLY A 394 -21.52 9.38 14.53
C GLY A 394 -22.84 9.93 13.99
N LYS A 395 -23.76 10.33 14.90
CA LYS A 395 -24.99 11.05 14.52
C LYS A 395 -24.70 12.45 13.97
N ALA A 396 -23.76 13.18 14.58
CA ALA A 396 -23.44 14.52 14.15
C ALA A 396 -22.86 14.57 12.72
N ILE A 397 -22.07 13.56 12.33
CA ILE A 397 -21.52 13.42 10.97
C ILE A 397 -22.40 12.62 10.01
N ASP A 398 -23.55 12.09 10.50
CA ASP A 398 -24.48 11.27 9.74
C ASP A 398 -23.81 10.02 9.09
N ASP A 399 -22.91 9.35 9.82
CA ASP A 399 -22.29 8.11 9.35
C ASP A 399 -23.20 6.91 9.61
N GLN A 400 -23.99 6.54 8.59
CA GLN A 400 -24.99 5.47 8.63
C GLN A 400 -24.38 4.08 8.36
N ASP A 401 -23.22 4.02 7.73
CA ASP A 401 -22.63 2.80 7.21
C ASP A 401 -21.38 2.36 8.00
N GLY A 402 -20.79 3.25 8.81
CA GLY A 402 -19.56 3.00 9.56
C GLY A 402 -19.78 2.12 10.79
N PHE A 403 -18.78 1.28 11.09
CA PHE A 403 -18.73 0.49 12.32
C PHE A 403 -17.30 0.12 12.73
N VAL A 404 -17.14 -0.24 14.00
CA VAL A 404 -15.94 -0.88 14.56
C VAL A 404 -16.27 -2.33 14.89
N LYS A 405 -15.44 -3.26 14.43
CA LYS A 405 -15.50 -4.69 14.75
C LYS A 405 -14.26 -5.10 15.51
N PHE A 406 -14.44 -5.72 16.67
CA PHE A 406 -13.37 -6.39 17.40
C PHE A 406 -13.50 -7.91 17.35
N LEU A 407 -12.35 -8.58 17.36
CA LEU A 407 -12.17 -10.01 17.55
C LEU A 407 -11.25 -10.18 18.75
N VAL A 408 -11.75 -10.82 19.80
CA VAL A 408 -11.08 -10.90 21.11
C VAL A 408 -10.99 -12.37 21.53
N ASP A 409 -9.82 -12.77 22.03
CA ASP A 409 -9.64 -14.11 22.60
C ASP A 409 -10.52 -14.28 23.83
N LYS A 410 -11.29 -15.37 23.87
CA LYS A 410 -12.35 -15.58 24.85
C LYS A 410 -11.83 -15.71 26.29
N GLU A 411 -10.64 -16.26 26.48
CA GLU A 411 -10.07 -16.52 27.80
C GLU A 411 -9.14 -15.39 28.25
N SER A 412 -8.17 -15.04 27.42
CA SER A 412 -7.16 -14.04 27.77
C SER A 412 -7.62 -12.60 27.56
N ARG A 413 -8.76 -12.38 26.90
CA ARG A 413 -9.28 -11.06 26.49
C ARG A 413 -8.33 -10.27 25.59
N LYS A 414 -7.33 -10.93 24.99
CA LYS A 414 -6.40 -10.30 24.04
C LYS A 414 -7.11 -9.91 22.74
N ILE A 415 -6.77 -8.74 22.22
CA ILE A 415 -7.23 -8.27 20.91
C ILE A 415 -6.56 -9.12 19.84
N LEU A 416 -7.33 -9.93 19.13
CA LEU A 416 -6.87 -10.74 18.00
C LEU A 416 -6.96 -9.98 16.68
N GLY A 417 -7.93 -9.08 16.57
CA GLY A 417 -8.10 -8.21 15.41
C GLY A 417 -9.08 -7.08 15.68
N CYS A 418 -8.89 -5.98 14.97
CA CYS A 418 -9.84 -4.88 14.93
C CYS A 418 -9.96 -4.37 13.49
N HIS A 419 -11.18 -4.16 13.04
CA HIS A 419 -11.50 -3.71 11.69
C HIS A 419 -12.52 -2.57 11.78
N ILE A 420 -12.19 -1.45 11.13
CA ILE A 420 -12.97 -0.22 11.18
C ILE A 420 -13.31 0.19 9.75
N ILE A 421 -14.57 0.51 9.51
CA ILE A 421 -15.02 1.19 8.30
C ILE A 421 -15.81 2.43 8.70
N GLY A 422 -15.51 3.60 8.15
CA GLY A 422 -16.19 4.86 8.48
C GLY A 422 -15.23 6.04 8.45
N ASP A 423 -15.73 7.20 8.86
CA ASP A 423 -14.93 8.43 8.93
C ASP A 423 -13.76 8.27 9.91
N GLN A 424 -12.57 8.78 9.52
CA GLN A 424 -11.35 8.75 10.32
C GLN A 424 -10.88 7.34 10.79
N ALA A 425 -11.29 6.26 10.12
CA ALA A 425 -10.87 4.91 10.48
C ALA A 425 -9.34 4.78 10.61
N SER A 426 -8.58 5.43 9.73
CA SER A 426 -7.10 5.45 9.73
C SER A 426 -6.50 6.12 10.98
N ILE A 427 -7.25 6.96 11.68
CA ILE A 427 -6.84 7.61 12.93
C ILE A 427 -7.28 6.77 14.12
N LEU A 428 -8.53 6.32 14.13
CA LEU A 428 -9.12 5.56 15.24
C LEU A 428 -8.41 4.23 15.53
N ILE A 429 -7.87 3.58 14.50
CA ILE A 429 -7.14 2.32 14.68
C ILE A 429 -5.91 2.44 15.59
N HIS A 430 -5.33 3.65 15.74
CA HIS A 430 -4.10 3.83 16.52
C HIS A 430 -4.31 3.61 18.03
N GLU A 431 -5.49 3.90 18.56
CA GLU A 431 -5.83 3.57 19.94
C GLU A 431 -5.75 2.06 20.18
N VAL A 432 -6.24 1.28 19.23
CA VAL A 432 -6.19 -0.19 19.28
C VAL A 432 -4.74 -0.68 19.21
N LEU A 433 -3.90 -0.07 18.35
CA LEU A 433 -2.48 -0.43 18.25
C LEU A 433 -1.75 -0.18 19.58
N VAL A 434 -2.00 0.96 20.23
CA VAL A 434 -1.40 1.26 21.54
C VAL A 434 -1.84 0.23 22.59
N ALA A 435 -3.13 -0.15 22.59
CA ALA A 435 -3.64 -1.17 23.49
C ALA A 435 -3.01 -2.55 23.24
N MET A 436 -2.83 -2.94 21.96
CA MET A 436 -2.19 -4.21 21.59
C MET A 436 -0.70 -4.28 21.96
N MET A 437 0.00 -3.14 21.92
CA MET A 437 1.45 -3.04 22.18
C MET A 437 1.80 -2.63 23.62
N SER A 438 0.80 -2.50 24.48
CA SER A 438 1.00 -2.18 25.91
C SER A 438 1.73 -3.31 26.62
N ASP A 439 2.68 -3.00 27.51
CA ASP A 439 3.50 -3.95 28.30
C ASP A 439 3.07 -4.04 29.77
N ASP A 440 1.93 -3.47 30.14
CA ASP A 440 1.41 -3.55 31.50
C ASP A 440 0.72 -4.89 31.79
N LYS A 441 0.12 -5.02 32.99
CA LYS A 441 -0.65 -6.22 33.38
C LYS A 441 -1.83 -6.56 32.48
N HIS A 442 -2.28 -5.63 31.62
CA HIS A 442 -3.33 -5.80 30.63
C HIS A 442 -2.77 -5.91 29.21
N SER A 443 -1.50 -6.30 29.06
CA SER A 443 -0.78 -6.36 27.80
C SER A 443 -1.59 -6.99 26.66
N GLY A 444 -1.87 -6.19 25.65
CA GLY A 444 -2.59 -6.61 24.45
C GLY A 444 -4.09 -6.88 24.63
N THR A 445 -4.68 -6.57 25.81
CA THR A 445 -6.08 -6.88 26.07
C THR A 445 -7.02 -5.72 25.73
N ILE A 446 -8.30 -6.06 25.49
CA ILE A 446 -9.37 -5.09 25.26
C ILE A 446 -9.60 -4.18 26.46
N ASP A 447 -9.23 -4.63 27.67
CA ASP A 447 -9.37 -3.88 28.91
C ASP A 447 -8.56 -2.58 28.92
N ASN A 448 -7.49 -2.49 28.14
CA ASN A 448 -6.72 -1.25 27.98
C ASN A 448 -7.57 -0.13 27.35
N ILE A 449 -8.47 -0.46 26.44
CA ILE A 449 -9.38 0.50 25.82
C ILE A 449 -10.50 0.84 26.81
N VAL A 450 -11.15 -0.19 27.41
CA VAL A 450 -12.32 -0.02 28.28
C VAL A 450 -12.02 0.82 29.53
N ARG A 451 -10.82 0.68 30.14
CA ARG A 451 -10.41 1.47 31.32
C ARG A 451 -9.96 2.89 31.02
N THR A 452 -9.71 3.21 29.75
CA THR A 452 -9.26 4.55 29.34
C THR A 452 -10.43 5.54 29.34
N ILE A 453 -10.21 6.74 29.86
CA ILE A 453 -11.21 7.80 29.85
C ILE A 453 -11.23 8.42 28.45
N HIS A 454 -12.36 8.33 27.76
CA HIS A 454 -12.57 8.92 26.44
C HIS A 454 -13.27 10.28 26.55
N ILE A 455 -12.91 11.18 25.64
CA ILE A 455 -13.57 12.49 25.52
C ILE A 455 -15.02 12.26 25.05
N HIS A 456 -15.96 12.96 25.67
CA HIS A 456 -17.37 12.97 25.28
C HIS A 456 -17.83 14.39 24.91
N PRO A 457 -18.47 14.60 23.73
CA PRO A 457 -18.64 13.63 22.63
C PRO A 457 -17.43 13.64 21.69
N ALA A 458 -16.93 12.46 21.33
CA ALA A 458 -15.86 12.31 20.34
C ALA A 458 -16.08 11.05 19.51
N LEU A 459 -15.49 10.98 18.32
CA LEU A 459 -15.63 9.83 17.43
C LEU A 459 -14.96 8.56 18.00
N SER A 460 -13.90 8.70 18.81
CA SER A 460 -13.24 7.59 19.52
C SER A 460 -14.16 6.80 20.43
N GLU A 461 -15.31 7.37 20.84
CA GLU A 461 -16.31 6.60 21.62
C GLU A 461 -16.84 5.38 20.87
N VAL A 462 -16.78 5.34 19.52
CA VAL A 462 -17.19 4.15 18.78
C VAL A 462 -16.27 2.97 19.06
N VAL A 463 -14.96 3.24 19.23
CA VAL A 463 -13.97 2.23 19.60
C VAL A 463 -14.21 1.75 21.03
N LEU A 464 -14.39 2.69 21.97
CA LEU A 464 -14.73 2.37 23.37
C LEU A 464 -16.00 1.53 23.46
N ARG A 465 -17.08 1.92 22.78
CA ARG A 465 -18.37 1.22 22.83
C ARG A 465 -18.26 -0.21 22.26
N ALA A 466 -17.55 -0.37 21.14
CA ALA A 466 -17.28 -1.70 20.60
C ALA A 466 -16.44 -2.55 21.56
N ALA A 467 -15.47 -1.94 22.24
CA ALA A 467 -14.64 -2.63 23.25
C ALA A 467 -15.42 -3.00 24.53
N ALA A 468 -16.40 -2.22 24.91
CA ALA A 468 -17.20 -2.43 26.12
C ALA A 468 -18.30 -3.50 25.98
N GLU A 469 -18.48 -4.07 24.79
CA GLU A 469 -19.43 -5.19 24.55
C GLU A 469 -18.93 -6.55 25.11
N PHE A 470 -17.68 -6.63 25.60
CA PHE A 470 -17.05 -7.86 26.08
C PHE A 470 -17.13 -8.08 27.60
#